data_b8c0dd30e1e939b20b64f8c0175b5968
#
_entry.id   b8c0dd30e1e939b20b64f8c0175b5968
#
_cell.length_a   1.000
_cell.length_b   1.000
_cell.length_c   1.000
_cell.angle_alpha   90.00
_cell.angle_beta   90.00
_cell.angle_gamma   90.00
#
_symmetry.space_group_name_H-M   'P 1'
#
loop_
_entity.id
_entity.type
_entity.pdbx_description
1 polymer ?
#
loop_
_entity_poly.entity_id
_entity_poly.type
_entity_poly.pdbx_seq_one_letter_code
_entity_poly.pdbx_strand_id
1 'polypeptide(L)'
;MKIDNANYDKSTGKPKDNSYLEKGLPEYLSQSLAAMIEAWKIEDSGKRDLHFDIHWCDLNADINSAENGQEISSEQAWYLRKKYLRMEED
;
A
#
# COMPACT_ATOMS: atom_id res chain seq x y z
N MET A 1 -12.78 -4.08 -29.78
CA MET A 1 -12.37 -4.99 -28.72
C MET A 1 -13.42 -5.02 -27.62
N LYS A 2 -13.67 -6.18 -27.12
CA LYS A 2 -14.61 -6.31 -26.04
C LYS A 2 -13.93 -6.03 -24.71
N ILE A 3 -14.49 -5.14 -23.94
CA ILE A 3 -13.96 -4.84 -22.61
C ILE A 3 -14.42 -5.94 -21.66
N ASP A 4 -13.47 -6.47 -20.91
CA ASP A 4 -13.77 -7.47 -19.90
C ASP A 4 -14.32 -6.75 -18.66
N ASN A 5 -15.62 -6.80 -18.47
CA ASN A 5 -16.26 -6.13 -17.35
C ASN A 5 -15.87 -6.72 -15.99
N ALA A 6 -15.30 -7.92 -15.99
CA ALA A 6 -14.84 -8.52 -14.74
C ALA A 6 -13.63 -7.78 -14.14
N ASN A 7 -12.90 -7.03 -14.97
CA ASN A 7 -11.69 -6.33 -14.54
C ASN A 7 -11.95 -4.88 -14.12
N TYR A 8 -13.16 -4.38 -14.27
CA TYR A 8 -13.47 -2.99 -13.97
C TYR A 8 -14.72 -2.88 -13.12
N ASP A 9 -14.71 -1.91 -12.23
CA ASP A 9 -15.87 -1.54 -11.45
C ASP A 9 -16.77 -0.65 -12.32
N LYS A 10 -17.99 -1.07 -12.52
CA LYS A 10 -18.94 -0.34 -13.36
C LYS A 10 -19.31 1.04 -12.80
N SER A 11 -19.24 1.18 -11.48
CA SER A 11 -19.61 2.44 -10.83
C SER A 11 -18.56 3.52 -11.01
N THR A 12 -17.30 3.14 -11.04
CA THR A 12 -16.18 4.11 -11.09
C THR A 12 -15.41 4.06 -12.39
N GLY A 13 -15.56 2.98 -13.18
CA GLY A 13 -14.78 2.79 -14.38
C GLY A 13 -13.33 2.40 -14.12
N LYS A 14 -12.96 2.15 -12.87
CA LYS A 14 -11.60 1.78 -12.50
C LYS A 14 -11.43 0.27 -12.50
N PRO A 15 -10.20 -0.24 -12.68
CA PRO A 15 -9.93 -1.67 -12.58
C PRO A 15 -10.31 -2.20 -11.20
N LYS A 16 -10.90 -3.38 -11.16
CA LYS A 16 -11.19 -4.04 -9.89
C LYS A 16 -9.93 -4.51 -9.18
N ASP A 17 -8.92 -4.91 -9.96
CA ASP A 17 -7.63 -5.29 -9.43
C ASP A 17 -6.81 -4.02 -9.19
N ASN A 18 -6.46 -3.78 -7.94
CA ASN A 18 -5.73 -2.58 -7.54
C ASN A 18 -4.22 -2.71 -7.66
N SER A 19 -3.71 -3.78 -8.28
CA SER A 19 -2.27 -3.97 -8.40
C SER A 19 -1.59 -2.84 -9.18
N TYR A 20 -2.32 -2.15 -10.05
CA TYR A 20 -1.77 -1.00 -10.77
C TYR A 20 -1.31 0.12 -9.83
N LEU A 21 -1.87 0.18 -8.63
CA LEU A 21 -1.50 1.19 -7.63
C LEU A 21 -0.17 0.88 -6.95
N GLU A 22 0.39 -0.31 -7.19
CA GLU A 22 1.69 -0.69 -6.65
C GLU A 22 2.80 -0.59 -7.70
N LYS A 23 2.50 -0.07 -8.87
CA LYS A 23 3.50 0.10 -9.94
C LYS A 23 4.08 1.50 -9.91
N GLY A 24 5.34 1.60 -10.33
CA GLY A 24 6.01 2.90 -10.41
C GLY A 24 6.36 3.50 -9.06
N LEU A 25 6.42 2.70 -8.01
CA LEU A 25 6.76 3.19 -6.69
C LEU A 25 8.26 3.47 -6.58
N PRO A 26 8.66 4.51 -5.81
CA PRO A 26 10.07 4.74 -5.54
C PRO A 26 10.69 3.53 -4.85
N GLU A 27 12.00 3.32 -5.07
CA GLU A 27 12.68 2.16 -4.50
C GLU A 27 12.63 2.15 -2.97
N TYR A 28 12.85 3.31 -2.34
CA TYR A 28 12.81 3.37 -0.87
C TYR A 28 11.44 2.96 -0.33
N LEU A 29 10.38 3.33 -1.04
CA LEU A 29 9.02 2.96 -0.63
C LEU A 29 8.80 1.46 -0.81
N SER A 30 9.26 0.88 -1.91
CA SER A 30 9.16 -0.55 -2.13
C SER A 30 9.88 -1.34 -1.05
N GLN A 31 11.04 -0.86 -0.60
CA GLN A 31 11.78 -1.52 0.48
C GLN A 31 11.02 -1.44 1.80
N SER A 32 10.42 -0.30 2.10
CA SER A 32 9.62 -0.13 3.31
C SER A 32 8.39 -1.03 3.30
N LEU A 33 7.77 -1.19 2.12
CA LEU A 33 6.63 -2.11 1.97
C LEU A 33 7.05 -3.55 2.24
N ALA A 34 8.19 -3.97 1.71
CA ALA A 34 8.68 -5.33 1.92
C ALA A 34 8.98 -5.59 3.40
N ALA A 35 9.58 -4.63 4.09
CA ALA A 35 9.85 -4.74 5.52
C ALA A 35 8.54 -4.85 6.32
N MET A 36 7.53 -4.08 5.95
CA MET A 36 6.23 -4.11 6.63
C MET A 36 5.52 -5.46 6.42
N ILE A 37 5.61 -6.01 5.22
CA ILE A 37 5.03 -7.33 4.93
C ILE A 37 5.63 -8.39 5.86
N GLU A 38 6.94 -8.37 6.03
CA GLU A 38 7.61 -9.31 6.94
C GLU A 38 7.18 -9.10 8.39
N ALA A 39 7.05 -7.84 8.82
CA ALA A 39 6.60 -7.52 10.16
C ALA A 39 5.18 -8.06 10.40
N TRP A 40 4.28 -7.89 9.43
CA TRP A 40 2.92 -8.42 9.54
C TRP A 40 2.89 -9.94 9.58
N LYS A 41 3.76 -10.61 8.82
CA LYS A 41 3.85 -12.08 8.88
C LYS A 41 4.19 -12.55 10.28
N ILE A 42 5.10 -11.87 10.94
CA ILE A 42 5.49 -12.21 12.31
C ILE A 42 4.33 -11.99 13.26
N GLU A 43 3.66 -10.84 13.17
CA GLU A 43 2.52 -10.53 14.03
C GLU A 43 1.36 -11.48 13.79
N ASP A 44 1.05 -11.78 12.54
CA ASP A 44 -0.07 -12.65 12.19
C ASP A 44 0.18 -14.11 12.59
N SER A 45 1.44 -14.49 12.78
CA SER A 45 1.78 -15.84 13.25
C SER A 45 1.65 -16.00 14.76
N GLY A 46 1.27 -14.94 15.47
CA GLY A 46 1.15 -14.93 16.92
C GLY A 46 2.43 -14.58 17.65
N LYS A 47 3.47 -14.27 16.92
CA LYS A 47 4.73 -13.80 17.50
C LYS A 47 4.78 -12.29 17.49
N ARG A 48 5.66 -11.72 18.28
CA ARG A 48 5.82 -10.28 18.36
C ARG A 48 7.11 -9.87 17.65
N ASP A 49 6.97 -8.93 16.70
CA ASP A 49 8.14 -8.31 16.07
C ASP A 49 8.54 -7.10 16.92
N LEU A 50 9.74 -7.13 17.45
CA LEU A 50 10.25 -6.05 18.31
C LEU A 50 10.38 -4.72 17.57
N HIS A 51 10.49 -4.76 16.25
CA HIS A 51 10.64 -3.57 15.43
C HIS A 51 9.37 -3.21 14.65
N PHE A 52 8.24 -3.83 15.01
CA PHE A 52 6.98 -3.62 14.29
C PHE A 52 6.61 -2.15 14.23
N ASP A 53 6.65 -1.46 15.38
CA ASP A 53 6.26 -0.05 15.44
C ASP A 53 7.17 0.82 14.59
N ILE A 54 8.46 0.50 14.55
CA ILE A 54 9.43 1.23 13.75
C ILE A 54 9.11 1.06 12.27
N HIS A 55 8.86 -0.18 11.83
CA HIS A 55 8.51 -0.43 10.42
C HIS A 55 7.22 0.27 10.04
N TRP A 56 6.23 0.26 10.91
CA TRP A 56 4.96 0.93 10.67
C TRP A 56 5.14 2.43 10.50
N CYS A 57 5.88 3.05 11.42
CA CYS A 57 6.14 4.49 11.37
C CYS A 57 6.98 4.87 10.15
N ASP A 58 8.00 4.08 9.84
CA ASP A 58 8.87 4.32 8.69
C ASP A 58 8.07 4.26 7.39
N LEU A 59 7.23 3.24 7.24
CA LEU A 59 6.42 3.12 6.04
C LEU A 59 5.44 4.28 5.92
N ASN A 60 4.80 4.66 7.02
CA ASN A 60 3.87 5.79 7.00
C ASN A 60 4.58 7.08 6.59
N ALA A 61 5.77 7.31 7.13
CA ALA A 61 6.57 8.49 6.77
C ALA A 61 6.98 8.45 5.29
N ASP A 62 7.37 7.29 4.79
CA ASP A 62 7.77 7.14 3.39
C ASP A 62 6.58 7.36 2.44
N ILE A 63 5.40 6.87 2.80
CA ILE A 63 4.19 7.12 2.01
C ILE A 63 3.89 8.62 1.98
N ASN A 64 3.96 9.28 3.14
CA ASN A 64 3.72 10.73 3.22
C ASN A 64 4.73 11.51 2.37
N SER A 65 5.99 11.13 2.44
CA SER A 65 7.04 11.80 1.66
C SER A 65 6.82 11.61 0.16
N ALA A 66 6.46 10.41 -0.26
CA ALA A 66 6.23 10.12 -1.66
C ALA A 66 5.00 10.88 -2.18
N GLU A 67 3.95 10.96 -1.38
CA GLU A 67 2.75 11.71 -1.76
C GLU A 67 3.05 13.21 -1.85
N ASN A 68 3.71 13.76 -0.85
CA ASN A 68 4.05 15.18 -0.83
C ASN A 68 5.02 15.56 -1.96
N GLY A 69 5.92 14.65 -2.31
CA GLY A 69 6.85 14.86 -3.43
C GLY A 69 6.24 14.55 -4.79
N GLN A 70 4.96 14.17 -4.83
CA GLN A 70 4.24 13.81 -6.05
C GLN A 70 4.87 12.61 -6.78
N GLU A 71 5.56 11.75 -6.04
CA GLU A 71 6.10 10.51 -6.59
C GLU A 71 5.04 9.45 -6.70
N ILE A 72 3.98 9.55 -5.87
CA ILE A 72 2.80 8.70 -5.96
C ILE A 72 1.56 9.60 -5.87
N SER A 73 0.43 9.10 -6.35
CA SER A 73 -0.83 9.83 -6.25
C SER A 73 -1.44 9.68 -4.85
N SER A 74 -2.41 10.54 -4.54
CA SER A 74 -3.16 10.41 -3.29
C SER A 74 -3.92 9.09 -3.24
N GLU A 75 -4.42 8.61 -4.37
CA GLU A 75 -5.08 7.31 -4.46
C GLU A 75 -4.11 6.18 -4.10
N GLN A 76 -2.89 6.23 -4.64
CA GLN A 76 -1.85 5.25 -4.30
C GLN A 76 -1.50 5.31 -2.82
N ALA A 77 -1.35 6.51 -2.28
CA ALA A 77 -1.02 6.68 -0.87
C ALA A 77 -2.07 6.05 0.04
N TRP A 78 -3.34 6.30 -0.22
CA TRP A 78 -4.42 5.71 0.57
C TRP A 78 -4.49 4.20 0.41
N TYR A 79 -4.31 3.71 -0.80
CA TYR A 79 -4.29 2.27 -1.06
C TYR A 79 -3.20 1.58 -0.23
N LEU A 80 -1.99 2.15 -0.21
CA LEU A 80 -0.88 1.58 0.53
C LEU A 80 -1.12 1.63 2.04
N ARG A 81 -1.69 2.73 2.54
CA ARG A 81 -2.03 2.85 3.96
C ARG A 81 -3.04 1.79 4.38
N LYS A 82 -4.08 1.59 3.61
CA LYS A 82 -5.11 0.60 3.93
C LYS A 82 -4.55 -0.81 3.87
N LYS A 83 -3.79 -1.12 2.85
CA LYS A 83 -3.31 -2.49 2.62
C LYS A 83 -2.17 -2.86 3.56
N TYR A 84 -1.19 -1.98 3.71
CA TYR A 84 0.04 -2.32 4.43
C TYR A 84 0.09 -1.81 5.86
N LEU A 85 -0.61 -0.74 6.17
CA LEU A 85 -0.70 -0.21 7.53
C LEU A 85 -2.02 -0.57 8.20
N ARG A 86 -2.93 -1.17 7.45
CA ARG A 86 -4.26 -1.58 7.91
C ARG A 86 -5.05 -0.43 8.51
N MET A 87 -4.86 0.76 7.96
CA MET A 87 -5.64 1.92 8.36
C MET A 87 -7.03 1.84 7.78
N GLU A 88 -8.01 2.31 8.55
CA GLU A 88 -9.38 2.39 8.08
C GLU A 88 -9.72 3.81 7.70
N GLU A 89 -10.51 3.95 6.66
CA GLU A 89 -11.02 5.22 6.19
C GLU A 89 -12.37 5.46 6.84
N ASP A 90 -12.54 6.61 7.48
CA ASP A 90 -13.80 6.95 8.11
C ASP A 90 -14.84 7.44 7.11
#